data_32973adfe3e919cb6d3c9dd5083ea550
#
_entry.id   32973adfe3e919cb6d3c9dd5083ea550
#
_cell.length_a   1.000
_cell.length_b   1.000
_cell.length_c   1.000
_cell.angle_alpha   90.00
_cell.angle_beta   90.00
_cell.angle_gamma   90.00
#
_symmetry.space_group_name_H-M   'P 1'
#
loop_
_entity.id
_entity.type
_entity.pdbx_description
1 polymer ?
#
loop_
_entity_poly.entity_id
_entity_poly.type
_entity_poly.pdbx_seq_one_letter_code
_entity_poly.pdbx_strand_id
1 'polypeptide(L)'
;MAGATPSAWALLLFLLSLSWERPTGAETQTSVLAPAQVLGFLGNITKLSCKLQPLQHEVTVTQVTWTQQKLSEASRSVAVFHPTRGPSFPEPGRWEFEAARAGEEVRDASLIIWELRAEDEANYTCQFATFPDGDRSARTRLRVLAQPQNKVETQEVPLSPLSLEPVPVARCVSTGGRPPARISWSSHLDSKAYKSQVPGPRPGTFTVSSFLTLTPSSQVDSQNVTCKVEHESFEEPMVLPVTLTVPYPPEVSISGYDDNWYLGRSEATLNCDIRSKPEPTGYNWSTTMGPLPPSAVAQDTQLLIHTVDESINTTFVCSVTNALGTGQAELTVLVRGLPREKPYPSSSSKVIIISVVVLLLLLLLLGILACIWRSRRSRRNPQRSPANGVSVVVELRRVWGEVKHRLITVGSPKEGPSASGQPQCLIKSQHGLRGHVLALFFRCLEQQLPTPPARRNSL
;
A
#
# COMPACT_ATOMS: atom_id res chain seq x y z
N MET A 1 -52.83 57.96 28.93
CA MET A 1 -51.36 57.79 28.99
C MET A 1 -50.87 57.86 27.57
N ALA A 2 -50.19 58.97 27.28
CA ALA A 2 -49.89 59.41 25.93
C ALA A 2 -48.63 58.75 25.40
N GLY A 3 -48.73 58.02 24.30
CA GLY A 3 -47.57 57.51 23.50
C GLY A 3 -47.14 58.60 22.53
N ALA A 4 -45.93 59.14 22.73
CA ALA A 4 -45.35 60.12 21.83
C ALA A 4 -44.80 59.42 20.59
N THR A 5 -45.34 59.74 19.42
CA THR A 5 -44.77 59.36 18.13
C THR A 5 -43.58 60.25 17.80
N PRO A 6 -42.41 59.72 17.38
CA PRO A 6 -41.29 60.57 16.97
C PRO A 6 -41.65 61.32 15.68
N SER A 7 -41.47 62.63 15.70
CA SER A 7 -41.81 63.53 14.61
C SER A 7 -40.99 63.23 13.35
N ALA A 8 -41.63 63.28 12.17
CA ALA A 8 -41.04 63.03 10.83
C ALA A 8 -39.78 63.85 10.55
N TRP A 9 -39.53 64.95 11.30
CA TRP A 9 -38.31 65.76 11.17
C TRP A 9 -37.02 65.09 11.73
N ALA A 10 -37.15 64.18 12.71
CA ALA A 10 -36.00 63.47 13.27
C ALA A 10 -35.48 62.39 12.27
N LEU A 11 -36.35 61.78 11.51
CA LEU A 11 -36.02 60.82 10.44
C LEU A 11 -35.39 61.50 9.21
N LEU A 12 -35.79 62.73 8.91
CA LEU A 12 -35.23 63.50 7.76
C LEU A 12 -33.80 63.99 8.09
N LEU A 13 -33.51 64.39 9.32
CA LEU A 13 -32.15 64.74 9.75
C LEU A 13 -31.22 63.55 9.86
N PHE A 14 -31.75 62.33 10.17
CA PHE A 14 -30.97 61.13 10.20
C PHE A 14 -30.64 60.61 8.78
N LEU A 15 -31.54 60.82 7.81
CA LEU A 15 -31.31 60.46 6.39
C LEU A 15 -30.37 61.45 5.68
N LEU A 16 -30.28 62.70 6.12
CA LEU A 16 -29.35 63.68 5.58
C LEU A 16 -27.93 63.58 6.17
N SER A 17 -27.74 62.91 7.30
CA SER A 17 -26.41 62.62 7.87
C SER A 17 -25.73 61.38 7.26
N LEU A 18 -26.49 60.50 6.54
CA LEU A 18 -25.98 59.29 5.89
C LEU A 18 -25.44 59.51 4.47
N SER A 19 -25.53 60.71 3.93
CA SER A 19 -25.13 60.99 2.54
C SER A 19 -23.81 61.74 2.35
N TRP A 20 -22.99 61.86 3.40
CA TRP A 20 -21.68 62.48 3.28
C TRP A 20 -20.55 61.53 3.72
N GLU A 21 -20.61 60.27 3.29
CA GLU A 21 -19.39 59.51 3.15
C GLU A 21 -18.68 60.05 1.89
N ARG A 22 -17.72 60.91 2.10
CA ARG A 22 -16.73 61.25 1.06
C ARG A 22 -16.14 59.89 0.63
N PRO A 23 -16.12 59.59 -0.68
CA PRO A 23 -15.25 58.52 -1.13
C PRO A 23 -13.84 58.96 -0.70
N THR A 24 -13.27 58.29 0.30
CA THR A 24 -11.84 58.34 0.52
C THR A 24 -11.26 57.72 -0.74
N GLY A 25 -10.83 58.58 -1.68
CA GLY A 25 -10.04 58.17 -2.81
C GLY A 25 -8.94 57.31 -2.23
N ALA A 26 -8.93 56.02 -2.58
CA ALA A 26 -7.80 55.16 -2.29
C ALA A 26 -6.62 55.87 -2.96
N GLU A 27 -5.82 56.59 -2.18
CA GLU A 27 -4.52 57.04 -2.65
C GLU A 27 -3.81 55.81 -3.13
N THR A 28 -3.68 55.65 -4.43
CA THR A 28 -2.89 54.62 -5.06
C THR A 28 -1.45 54.86 -4.73
N GLN A 29 -1.07 54.40 -3.52
CA GLN A 29 0.28 54.56 -3.00
C GLN A 29 1.22 53.71 -3.87
N THR A 30 2.34 54.29 -4.27
CA THR A 30 3.43 53.60 -4.99
C THR A 30 3.72 52.29 -4.31
N SER A 31 3.70 51.18 -5.04
CA SER A 31 3.99 49.86 -4.48
C SER A 31 5.07 49.12 -5.29
N VAL A 32 5.84 48.31 -4.58
CA VAL A 32 6.87 47.47 -5.16
C VAL A 32 6.34 46.05 -5.19
N LEU A 33 6.31 45.46 -6.37
CA LEU A 33 5.87 44.08 -6.59
C LEU A 33 7.08 43.16 -6.56
N ALA A 34 7.09 42.23 -5.62
CA ALA A 34 8.04 41.11 -5.54
C ALA A 34 7.38 39.88 -4.94
N PRO A 35 7.77 38.66 -5.35
CA PRO A 35 7.25 37.44 -4.76
C PRO A 35 7.70 37.30 -3.30
N ALA A 36 6.81 36.78 -2.43
CA ALA A 36 7.16 36.58 -1.03
C ALA A 36 8.28 35.56 -0.86
N GLN A 37 8.38 34.57 -1.75
CA GLN A 37 9.40 33.52 -1.74
C GLN A 37 9.83 33.15 -3.15
N VAL A 38 11.12 32.85 -3.29
CA VAL A 38 11.73 32.30 -4.50
C VAL A 38 12.48 31.03 -4.12
N LEU A 39 12.32 29.98 -4.93
CA LEU A 39 13.09 28.75 -4.83
C LEU A 39 14.15 28.74 -5.93
N GLY A 40 15.41 28.57 -5.56
CA GLY A 40 16.52 28.43 -6.48
C GLY A 40 17.27 27.12 -6.26
N PHE A 41 17.83 26.56 -7.33
CA PHE A 41 18.64 25.34 -7.22
C PHE A 41 20.12 25.67 -7.15
N LEU A 42 20.83 24.96 -6.26
CA LEU A 42 22.27 25.12 -6.00
C LEU A 42 23.08 24.98 -7.31
N GLY A 43 23.88 25.98 -7.62
CA GLY A 43 24.71 26.07 -8.85
C GLY A 43 23.99 26.64 -10.05
N ASN A 44 22.66 26.82 -10.00
CA ASN A 44 21.89 27.39 -11.11
C ASN A 44 21.82 28.93 -11.02
N ILE A 45 21.26 29.51 -12.06
CA ILE A 45 20.92 30.95 -12.12
C ILE A 45 19.56 31.12 -11.44
N THR A 46 19.43 32.17 -10.62
CA THR A 46 18.18 32.48 -9.94
C THR A 46 17.84 33.95 -10.07
N LYS A 47 16.58 34.27 -10.35
CA LYS A 47 16.07 35.62 -10.47
C LYS A 47 15.25 36.01 -9.25
N LEU A 48 15.56 37.13 -8.65
CA LEU A 48 14.76 37.85 -7.64
C LEU A 48 13.99 38.97 -8.34
N SER A 49 12.71 38.77 -8.60
CA SER A 49 11.86 39.77 -9.25
C SER A 49 11.58 40.93 -8.31
N CYS A 50 11.73 42.16 -8.83
CA CYS A 50 11.36 43.39 -8.14
C CYS A 50 10.95 44.47 -9.14
N LYS A 51 9.70 44.89 -9.10
CA LYS A 51 9.13 45.86 -10.05
C LYS A 51 8.39 46.94 -9.33
N LEU A 52 8.64 48.18 -9.73
CA LEU A 52 7.86 49.32 -9.31
C LEU A 52 6.57 49.39 -10.08
N GLN A 53 5.42 49.39 -9.41
CA GLN A 53 4.13 49.49 -10.10
C GLN A 53 3.95 50.91 -10.68
N PRO A 54 3.37 50.99 -11.92
CA PRO A 54 3.08 52.28 -12.54
C PRO A 54 2.06 53.05 -11.69
N LEU A 55 2.29 54.34 -11.57
CA LEU A 55 1.46 55.28 -10.83
C LEU A 55 0.71 56.19 -11.75
N GLN A 56 -0.30 56.87 -11.18
CA GLN A 56 -1.07 57.88 -11.88
C GLN A 56 -0.32 59.24 -11.99
N HIS A 57 0.80 59.39 -11.31
CA HIS A 57 1.66 60.59 -11.37
C HIS A 57 3.11 60.23 -11.66
N GLU A 58 3.86 61.19 -12.11
CA GLU A 58 5.25 61.02 -12.53
C GLU A 58 6.14 60.87 -11.28
N VAL A 59 6.81 59.68 -11.17
CA VAL A 59 7.72 59.38 -10.10
C VAL A 59 9.11 59.10 -10.65
N THR A 60 10.11 59.77 -10.16
CA THR A 60 11.49 59.57 -10.55
C THR A 60 12.20 58.64 -9.59
N VAL A 61 12.83 57.57 -10.08
CA VAL A 61 13.69 56.71 -9.28
C VAL A 61 15.07 57.29 -9.18
N THR A 62 15.54 57.53 -7.97
CA THR A 62 16.87 58.12 -7.70
C THR A 62 17.91 57.05 -7.42
N GLN A 63 17.51 55.92 -6.83
CA GLN A 63 18.39 54.78 -6.54
C GLN A 63 17.57 53.53 -6.32
N VAL A 64 18.15 52.34 -6.67
CA VAL A 64 17.66 51.04 -6.21
C VAL A 64 18.74 50.36 -5.38
N THR A 65 18.33 49.77 -4.24
CA THR A 65 19.24 49.04 -3.38
C THR A 65 18.68 47.64 -3.07
N TRP A 66 19.48 46.64 -3.27
CA TRP A 66 19.22 45.29 -2.81
C TRP A 66 20.05 44.98 -1.58
N THR A 67 19.37 44.58 -0.50
CA THR A 67 20.02 44.15 0.74
C THR A 67 19.72 42.69 1.03
N GLN A 68 20.72 41.98 1.54
CA GLN A 68 20.62 40.60 2.01
C GLN A 68 20.66 40.58 3.53
N GLN A 69 19.75 39.84 4.16
CA GLN A 69 19.71 39.61 5.61
C GLN A 69 19.63 38.10 5.90
N LYS A 70 20.69 37.53 6.43
CA LYS A 70 20.70 36.16 6.96
C LYS A 70 20.13 36.12 8.39
N LEU A 71 19.79 34.91 8.89
CA LEU A 71 19.04 34.77 10.15
C LEU A 71 19.69 35.39 11.39
N SER A 72 21.01 35.51 11.45
CA SER A 72 21.77 36.01 12.61
C SER A 72 22.79 37.08 12.25
N GLU A 73 22.75 37.60 11.03
CA GLU A 73 23.71 38.59 10.53
C GLU A 73 23.04 39.94 10.31
N ALA A 74 23.81 40.98 10.37
CA ALA A 74 23.38 42.34 10.00
C ALA A 74 23.03 42.35 8.48
N SER A 75 22.09 43.22 8.10
CA SER A 75 21.76 43.42 6.69
C SER A 75 22.96 44.00 5.94
N ARG A 76 23.29 43.42 4.77
CA ARG A 76 24.35 43.90 3.89
C ARG A 76 23.81 44.27 2.52
N SER A 77 24.34 45.33 1.90
CA SER A 77 24.02 45.60 0.49
C SER A 77 24.71 44.62 -0.42
N VAL A 78 23.98 44.07 -1.41
CA VAL A 78 24.50 43.12 -2.44
C VAL A 78 24.48 43.73 -3.84
N ALA A 79 23.62 44.71 -4.10
CA ALA A 79 23.60 45.42 -5.37
C ALA A 79 23.01 46.84 -5.14
N VAL A 80 23.58 47.84 -5.80
CA VAL A 80 23.07 49.19 -5.88
C VAL A 80 23.00 49.59 -7.34
N PHE A 81 21.91 50.22 -7.75
CA PHE A 81 21.76 50.78 -9.07
C PHE A 81 21.49 52.28 -8.97
N HIS A 82 22.26 53.07 -9.70
CA HIS A 82 22.04 54.49 -9.82
C HIS A 82 21.69 54.84 -11.28
N PRO A 83 20.59 55.54 -11.55
CA PRO A 83 20.12 55.80 -12.95
C PRO A 83 21.17 56.35 -13.89
N THR A 84 22.07 57.21 -13.40
CA THR A 84 23.09 57.81 -14.26
C THR A 84 24.47 57.14 -14.22
N ARG A 85 24.80 56.42 -13.10
CA ARG A 85 26.11 55.76 -12.91
C ARG A 85 26.08 54.27 -13.21
N GLY A 86 24.88 53.68 -13.31
CA GLY A 86 24.69 52.28 -13.49
C GLY A 86 24.82 51.43 -12.23
N PRO A 87 25.01 50.09 -12.40
CA PRO A 87 25.08 49.17 -11.30
C PRO A 87 26.43 49.14 -10.57
N SER A 88 26.37 48.85 -9.25
CA SER A 88 27.52 48.58 -8.40
C SER A 88 27.28 47.34 -7.55
N PHE A 89 28.23 46.41 -7.54
CA PHE A 89 28.16 45.18 -6.80
C PHE A 89 29.40 45.00 -5.91
N PRO A 90 29.22 44.67 -4.61
CA PRO A 90 30.34 44.34 -3.70
C PRO A 90 31.11 43.09 -4.16
N GLU A 91 30.41 42.11 -4.79
CA GLU A 91 31.01 40.89 -5.34
C GLU A 91 30.79 40.89 -6.87
N PRO A 92 31.77 41.31 -7.66
CA PRO A 92 31.66 41.36 -9.13
C PRO A 92 31.47 39.97 -9.75
N GLY A 93 30.64 39.88 -10.80
CA GLY A 93 30.50 38.70 -11.61
C GLY A 93 29.45 37.69 -11.12
N ARG A 94 28.88 37.87 -9.90
CA ARG A 94 27.82 36.98 -9.41
C ARG A 94 26.42 37.61 -9.45
N TRP A 95 26.34 38.92 -9.60
CA TRP A 95 25.09 39.66 -9.55
C TRP A 95 24.92 40.48 -10.82
N GLU A 96 23.70 40.55 -11.33
CA GLU A 96 23.37 41.31 -12.52
C GLU A 96 21.95 41.85 -12.43
N PHE A 97 21.74 43.14 -12.78
CA PHE A 97 20.39 43.65 -12.99
C PHE A 97 19.87 43.18 -14.37
N GLU A 98 18.71 42.54 -14.39
CA GLU A 98 18.16 41.99 -15.63
C GLU A 98 17.78 43.06 -16.66
N ALA A 99 17.07 44.10 -16.20
CA ALA A 99 16.47 45.11 -17.09
C ALA A 99 16.98 46.54 -16.86
N ALA A 100 17.49 46.86 -15.67
CA ALA A 100 17.92 48.22 -15.34
C ALA A 100 19.17 48.62 -16.13
N ARG A 101 19.09 49.72 -16.88
CA ARG A 101 20.17 50.27 -17.69
C ARG A 101 20.40 51.76 -17.33
N ALA A 102 21.68 52.18 -17.34
CA ALA A 102 22.04 53.56 -17.08
C ALA A 102 21.50 54.47 -18.21
N GLY A 103 20.90 55.59 -17.82
CA GLY A 103 20.29 56.50 -18.78
C GLY A 103 18.83 56.20 -19.14
N GLU A 104 18.27 55.12 -18.66
CA GLU A 104 16.86 54.73 -18.87
C GLU A 104 16.03 54.83 -17.62
N GLU A 105 14.70 54.93 -17.75
CA GLU A 105 13.79 54.92 -16.61
C GLU A 105 13.76 53.50 -15.97
N VAL A 106 14.06 53.44 -14.66
CA VAL A 106 14.16 52.18 -13.94
C VAL A 106 12.84 51.85 -13.27
N ARG A 107 12.10 50.88 -13.83
CA ARG A 107 10.88 50.31 -13.23
C ARG A 107 11.02 48.81 -12.88
N ASP A 108 11.94 48.13 -13.53
CA ASP A 108 12.27 46.73 -13.22
C ASP A 108 13.71 46.65 -12.71
N ALA A 109 13.85 46.34 -11.43
CA ALA A 109 15.11 46.16 -10.72
C ALA A 109 15.35 44.71 -10.36
N SER A 110 14.77 43.78 -11.12
CA SER A 110 14.99 42.35 -10.90
C SER A 110 16.47 41.99 -10.95
N LEU A 111 16.92 41.21 -9.97
CA LEU A 111 18.31 40.84 -9.76
C LEU A 111 18.54 39.37 -10.12
N ILE A 112 19.53 39.09 -10.93
CA ILE A 112 20.00 37.76 -11.30
C ILE A 112 21.16 37.39 -10.40
N ILE A 113 21.13 36.19 -9.83
CA ILE A 113 22.18 35.56 -9.06
C ILE A 113 22.76 34.41 -9.89
N TRP A 114 24.03 34.49 -10.25
CA TRP A 114 24.75 33.47 -10.97
C TRP A 114 25.38 32.47 -9.97
N GLU A 115 25.44 31.17 -10.37
CA GLU A 115 26.06 30.11 -9.55
C GLU A 115 25.55 30.11 -8.11
N LEU A 116 24.24 29.97 -7.94
CA LEU A 116 23.58 30.05 -6.62
C LEU A 116 24.25 29.13 -5.59
N ARG A 117 24.63 29.69 -4.45
CA ARG A 117 25.29 28.99 -3.35
C ARG A 117 24.37 28.78 -2.17
N ALA A 118 24.69 27.79 -1.32
CA ALA A 118 23.92 27.54 -0.10
C ALA A 118 23.90 28.76 0.85
N GLU A 119 24.96 29.56 0.85
CA GLU A 119 25.12 30.79 1.65
C GLU A 119 24.26 31.97 1.15
N ASP A 120 23.72 31.90 -0.07
CA ASP A 120 22.83 32.92 -0.62
C ASP A 120 21.42 32.82 -0.06
N GLU A 121 21.10 31.73 0.62
CA GLU A 121 19.80 31.56 1.30
C GLU A 121 19.60 32.63 2.38
N ALA A 122 18.68 33.58 2.14
CA ALA A 122 18.46 34.74 2.99
C ALA A 122 17.10 35.41 2.67
N ASN A 123 16.79 36.44 3.48
CA ASN A 123 15.77 37.42 3.12
C ASN A 123 16.44 38.55 2.33
N TYR A 124 15.88 38.86 1.18
CA TYR A 124 16.31 39.95 0.33
C TYR A 124 15.28 41.06 0.36
N THR A 125 15.73 42.30 0.50
CA THR A 125 14.88 43.51 0.42
C THR A 125 15.32 44.32 -0.77
N CYS A 126 14.40 44.55 -1.71
CA CYS A 126 14.55 45.46 -2.82
C CYS A 126 13.93 46.81 -2.38
N GLN A 127 14.67 47.87 -2.46
CA GLN A 127 14.24 49.23 -2.09
C GLN A 127 14.46 50.19 -3.24
N PHE A 128 13.40 50.89 -3.65
CA PHE A 128 13.43 52.02 -4.57
C PHE A 128 13.40 53.29 -3.77
N ALA A 129 14.41 54.13 -3.89
CA ALA A 129 14.35 55.53 -3.47
C ALA A 129 13.72 56.35 -4.59
N THR A 130 12.59 56.95 -4.33
CA THR A 130 11.81 57.70 -5.31
C THR A 130 11.54 59.13 -4.89
N PHE A 131 11.33 60.01 -5.87
CA PHE A 131 10.90 61.37 -5.64
C PHE A 131 9.62 61.66 -6.41
N PRO A 132 8.59 62.27 -5.81
CA PRO A 132 8.53 62.78 -4.44
C PRO A 132 8.10 61.75 -3.37
N ASP A 133 7.74 60.52 -3.75
CA ASP A 133 7.03 59.55 -2.91
C ASP A 133 7.89 58.91 -1.79
N GLY A 134 9.21 59.13 -1.79
CA GLY A 134 10.14 58.55 -0.82
C GLY A 134 10.43 57.06 -1.09
N ASP A 135 10.86 56.37 -0.06
CA ASP A 135 11.32 54.98 -0.19
C ASP A 135 10.16 53.97 -0.24
N ARG A 136 10.27 53.04 -1.16
CA ARG A 136 9.35 51.91 -1.29
C ARG A 136 10.14 50.62 -1.36
N SER A 137 9.71 49.57 -0.65
CA SER A 137 10.44 48.32 -0.62
C SER A 137 9.54 47.11 -0.60
N ALA A 138 10.08 46.02 -1.10
CA ALA A 138 9.48 44.67 -0.98
C ALA A 138 10.52 43.65 -0.51
N ARG A 139 10.06 42.64 0.19
CA ARG A 139 10.92 41.58 0.75
C ARG A 139 10.61 40.24 0.07
N THR A 140 11.66 39.52 -0.30
CA THR A 140 11.61 38.18 -0.91
C THR A 140 12.49 37.25 -0.09
N ARG A 141 11.97 36.10 0.31
CA ARG A 141 12.77 35.03 0.91
C ARG A 141 13.32 34.11 -0.19
N LEU A 142 14.63 34.06 -0.34
CA LEU A 142 15.30 33.10 -1.20
C LEU A 142 15.57 31.82 -0.41
N ARG A 143 15.10 30.68 -0.92
CA ARG A 143 15.44 29.36 -0.43
C ARG A 143 16.26 28.62 -1.47
N VAL A 144 17.33 27.97 -1.02
CA VAL A 144 18.26 27.24 -1.89
C VAL A 144 18.03 25.76 -1.75
N LEU A 145 17.61 25.12 -2.83
CA LEU A 145 17.39 23.70 -2.91
C LEU A 145 18.56 22.99 -3.60
N ALA A 146 18.82 21.77 -3.20
CA ALA A 146 19.65 20.83 -3.97
C ALA A 146 18.97 19.48 -3.99
N GLN A 147 18.71 18.96 -5.17
CA GLN A 147 18.07 17.66 -5.34
C GLN A 147 19.04 16.54 -4.93
N PRO A 148 18.63 15.65 -4.01
CA PRO A 148 19.48 14.55 -3.58
C PRO A 148 19.45 13.39 -4.56
N GLN A 149 20.55 12.62 -4.57
CA GLN A 149 20.63 11.30 -5.18
C GLN A 149 20.30 10.25 -4.12
N ASN A 150 19.37 9.36 -4.42
CA ASN A 150 18.86 8.38 -3.47
C ASN A 150 19.19 6.97 -3.92
N LYS A 151 19.58 6.12 -2.96
CA LYS A 151 19.77 4.70 -3.17
C LYS A 151 19.35 3.90 -1.94
N VAL A 152 18.98 2.66 -2.17
CA VAL A 152 18.71 1.67 -1.13
C VAL A 152 19.55 0.42 -1.43
N GLU A 153 20.07 -0.21 -0.40
CA GLU A 153 20.90 -1.41 -0.50
C GLU A 153 20.66 -2.32 0.71
N THR A 154 20.79 -3.61 0.52
CA THR A 154 20.83 -4.57 1.63
C THR A 154 22.13 -4.43 2.39
N GLN A 155 22.12 -4.73 3.68
CA GLN A 155 23.32 -4.81 4.49
C GLN A 155 23.70 -6.28 4.67
N GLU A 156 24.99 -6.58 4.55
CA GLU A 156 25.51 -7.89 4.89
C GLU A 156 25.38 -8.11 6.41
N VAL A 157 24.65 -9.15 6.78
CA VAL A 157 24.54 -9.58 8.16
C VAL A 157 25.67 -10.56 8.45
N PRO A 158 26.55 -10.31 9.44
CA PRO A 158 27.67 -11.21 9.74
C PRO A 158 27.19 -12.60 10.10
N LEU A 159 27.85 -13.63 9.55
CA LEU A 159 27.67 -15.03 9.91
C LEU A 159 28.36 -15.31 11.25
N SER A 160 27.78 -14.82 12.35
CA SER A 160 28.22 -15.15 13.70
C SER A 160 27.01 -15.74 14.45
N PRO A 161 27.21 -16.51 15.54
CA PRO A 161 26.09 -16.98 16.35
C PRO A 161 25.16 -15.81 16.65
N LEU A 162 23.99 -15.81 16.02
CA LEU A 162 23.08 -14.68 16.06
C LEU A 162 22.61 -14.48 17.50
N SER A 163 23.00 -13.34 18.08
CA SER A 163 22.25 -12.82 19.21
C SER A 163 20.81 -12.54 18.73
N LEU A 164 19.83 -12.73 19.59
CA LEU A 164 18.43 -12.38 19.32
C LEU A 164 18.23 -10.85 19.16
N GLU A 165 19.32 -10.10 19.02
CA GLU A 165 19.27 -8.65 18.89
C GLU A 165 19.00 -8.21 17.45
N PRO A 166 18.21 -7.14 17.28
CA PRO A 166 17.98 -6.57 15.96
C PRO A 166 19.28 -6.05 15.31
N VAL A 167 19.56 -6.45 14.09
CA VAL A 167 20.73 -6.04 13.30
C VAL A 167 20.30 -5.20 12.07
N PRO A 168 21.18 -4.32 11.55
CA PRO A 168 20.90 -3.60 10.32
C PRO A 168 20.81 -4.57 9.13
N VAL A 169 19.69 -4.57 8.42
CA VAL A 169 19.45 -5.45 7.27
C VAL A 169 19.34 -4.69 5.94
N ALA A 170 19.01 -3.40 6.00
CA ALA A 170 18.97 -2.53 4.83
C ALA A 170 19.41 -1.10 5.20
N ARG A 171 19.96 -0.42 4.22
CA ARG A 171 20.39 0.98 4.32
C ARG A 171 19.82 1.78 3.17
N CYS A 172 19.19 2.91 3.49
CA CYS A 172 18.72 3.90 2.53
C CYS A 172 19.52 5.18 2.69
N VAL A 173 20.03 5.71 1.61
CA VAL A 173 20.91 6.88 1.60
C VAL A 173 20.36 7.91 0.63
N SER A 174 20.29 9.16 1.09
CA SER A 174 19.96 10.34 0.30
C SER A 174 21.13 11.31 0.35
N THR A 175 21.85 11.48 -0.75
CA THR A 175 23.11 12.21 -0.81
C THR A 175 22.97 13.54 -1.53
N GLY A 176 23.51 14.60 -0.93
CA GLY A 176 23.62 15.92 -1.56
C GLY A 176 22.34 16.74 -1.54
N GLY A 177 21.35 16.38 -0.70
CA GLY A 177 20.11 17.13 -0.54
C GLY A 177 20.29 18.44 0.24
N ARG A 178 19.54 19.47 -0.13
CA ARG A 178 19.34 20.69 0.64
C ARG A 178 17.89 21.14 0.48
N PRO A 179 17.15 21.29 1.57
CA PRO A 179 17.46 20.85 2.95
C PRO A 179 17.73 19.34 3.05
N PRO A 180 18.09 18.80 4.23
CA PRO A 180 18.25 17.35 4.40
C PRO A 180 16.95 16.61 4.05
N ALA A 181 17.05 15.53 3.28
CA ALA A 181 15.91 14.70 2.95
C ALA A 181 15.32 13.99 4.18
N ARG A 182 14.03 13.70 4.14
CA ARG A 182 13.37 12.85 5.14
C ARG A 182 13.25 11.43 4.61
N ILE A 183 13.83 10.48 5.34
CA ILE A 183 13.76 9.05 5.01
C ILE A 183 12.81 8.36 5.98
N SER A 184 11.92 7.53 5.44
CA SER A 184 11.03 6.65 6.21
C SER A 184 10.99 5.27 5.56
N TRP A 185 10.66 4.25 6.34
CA TRP A 185 10.50 2.89 5.87
C TRP A 185 9.04 2.47 5.93
N SER A 186 8.59 1.77 4.89
CA SER A 186 7.31 1.08 4.88
C SER A 186 7.58 -0.42 4.92
N SER A 187 7.16 -1.05 6.00
CA SER A 187 7.32 -2.47 6.27
C SER A 187 6.17 -2.94 7.16
N HIS A 188 5.68 -4.15 6.92
CA HIS A 188 4.72 -4.83 7.80
C HIS A 188 5.42 -5.68 8.87
N LEU A 189 6.77 -5.64 8.88
CA LEU A 189 7.60 -6.32 9.87
C LEU A 189 7.78 -5.43 11.10
N ASP A 190 7.95 -6.04 12.28
CA ASP A 190 8.36 -5.32 13.48
C ASP A 190 9.80 -4.84 13.33
N SER A 191 9.95 -3.58 12.95
CA SER A 191 11.23 -3.00 12.55
C SER A 191 11.49 -1.69 13.28
N LYS A 192 12.76 -1.42 13.53
CA LYS A 192 13.23 -0.13 14.02
C LYS A 192 14.15 0.50 12.97
N ALA A 193 14.17 1.82 12.93
CA ALA A 193 15.07 2.54 12.04
C ALA A 193 15.84 3.61 12.81
N TYR A 194 17.14 3.66 12.62
CA TYR A 194 17.96 4.79 13.09
C TYR A 194 18.50 5.59 11.91
N LYS A 195 18.73 6.87 12.14
CA LYS A 195 19.14 7.82 11.12
C LYS A 195 20.47 8.48 11.50
N SER A 196 21.26 8.75 10.48
CA SER A 196 22.50 9.53 10.57
C SER A 196 22.47 10.63 9.53
N GLN A 197 22.97 11.80 9.87
CA GLN A 197 23.11 12.92 8.96
C GLN A 197 24.54 13.47 9.04
N VAL A 198 25.14 13.63 7.88
CA VAL A 198 26.50 14.18 7.72
C VAL A 198 26.51 15.24 6.61
N PRO A 199 27.51 16.11 6.55
CA PRO A 199 27.69 17.02 5.42
C PRO A 199 27.74 16.25 4.11
N GLY A 200 27.13 16.80 3.05
CA GLY A 200 27.11 16.24 1.71
C GLY A 200 28.36 16.60 0.89
N PRO A 201 28.43 16.11 -0.36
CA PRO A 201 29.58 16.29 -1.22
C PRO A 201 29.78 17.74 -1.70
N ARG A 202 28.70 18.53 -1.77
CA ARG A 202 28.77 19.95 -2.07
C ARG A 202 28.58 20.78 -0.80
N PRO A 203 29.27 21.91 -0.64
CA PRO A 203 29.09 22.80 0.52
C PRO A 203 27.63 23.15 0.77
N GLY A 204 27.20 23.04 2.02
CA GLY A 204 25.83 23.35 2.42
C GLY A 204 24.78 22.32 2.03
N THR A 205 25.15 21.16 1.47
CA THR A 205 24.30 20.01 1.28
C THR A 205 24.47 18.98 2.38
N PHE A 206 23.57 17.99 2.42
CA PHE A 206 23.54 16.95 3.45
C PHE A 206 23.43 15.56 2.83
N THR A 207 24.04 14.58 3.50
CA THR A 207 23.83 13.18 3.26
C THR A 207 23.08 12.60 4.47
N VAL A 208 21.90 12.03 4.22
CA VAL A 208 21.08 11.36 5.23
C VAL A 208 21.12 9.87 4.97
N SER A 209 21.48 9.08 5.96
CA SER A 209 21.42 7.62 5.93
C SER A 209 20.38 7.12 6.94
N SER A 210 19.58 6.15 6.55
CA SER A 210 18.65 5.46 7.45
C SER A 210 18.90 3.96 7.35
N PHE A 211 19.05 3.31 8.51
CA PHE A 211 19.29 1.88 8.64
C PHE A 211 18.06 1.21 9.21
N LEU A 212 17.55 0.21 8.51
CA LEU A 212 16.46 -0.64 8.96
C LEU A 212 17.04 -1.80 9.76
N THR A 213 16.60 -1.96 11.01
CA THR A 213 17.04 -3.04 11.91
C THR A 213 15.89 -4.00 12.18
N LEU A 214 16.18 -5.30 12.05
CA LEU A 214 15.25 -6.40 12.25
C LEU A 214 15.99 -7.56 12.92
N THR A 215 15.26 -8.40 13.65
CA THR A 215 15.77 -9.67 14.14
C THR A 215 15.78 -10.68 12.99
N PRO A 216 16.93 -11.26 12.62
CA PRO A 216 17.03 -12.22 11.53
C PRO A 216 16.16 -13.46 11.76
N SER A 217 15.36 -13.84 10.75
CA SER A 217 14.50 -15.04 10.78
C SER A 217 14.07 -15.42 9.36
N SER A 218 13.52 -16.62 9.18
CA SER A 218 12.95 -17.05 7.91
C SER A 218 11.78 -16.18 7.45
N GLN A 219 11.07 -15.56 8.37
CA GLN A 219 9.95 -14.65 8.08
C GLN A 219 10.41 -13.31 7.52
N VAL A 220 11.64 -12.90 7.83
CA VAL A 220 12.25 -11.65 7.36
C VAL A 220 12.98 -11.85 6.04
N ASP A 221 13.57 -13.02 5.81
CA ASP A 221 14.26 -13.32 4.57
C ASP A 221 13.32 -13.24 3.37
N SER A 222 13.83 -12.74 2.26
CA SER A 222 13.10 -12.55 1.00
C SER A 222 11.88 -11.61 1.08
N GLN A 223 11.69 -10.88 2.19
CA GLN A 223 10.64 -9.87 2.30
C GLN A 223 11.01 -8.59 1.58
N ASN A 224 10.00 -7.97 0.97
CA ASN A 224 10.15 -6.67 0.33
C ASN A 224 9.83 -5.56 1.35
N VAL A 225 10.77 -4.66 1.52
CA VAL A 225 10.58 -3.43 2.27
C VAL A 225 10.83 -2.24 1.37
N THR A 226 10.30 -1.09 1.75
CA THR A 226 10.37 0.10 0.90
C THR A 226 10.93 1.26 1.69
N CYS A 227 11.97 1.88 1.13
CA CYS A 227 12.47 3.17 1.57
C CYS A 227 11.72 4.29 0.86
N LYS A 228 11.10 5.19 1.59
CA LYS A 228 10.45 6.41 1.10
C LYS A 228 11.32 7.61 1.44
N VAL A 229 11.69 8.37 0.41
CA VAL A 229 12.49 9.61 0.54
C VAL A 229 11.64 10.80 0.14
N GLU A 230 11.44 11.72 1.07
CA GLU A 230 10.73 12.98 0.86
C GLU A 230 11.73 14.13 0.81
N HIS A 231 11.59 15.00 -0.18
CA HIS A 231 12.41 16.19 -0.34
C HIS A 231 11.63 17.27 -1.08
N GLU A 232 11.89 18.54 -0.76
CA GLU A 232 11.16 19.68 -1.35
C GLU A 232 11.39 19.87 -2.86
N SER A 233 12.43 19.27 -3.42
CA SER A 233 12.69 19.27 -4.87
C SER A 233 11.94 18.18 -5.63
N PHE A 234 11.20 17.32 -4.98
CA PHE A 234 10.40 16.28 -5.59
C PHE A 234 8.91 16.69 -5.59
N GLU A 235 8.22 16.46 -6.69
CA GLU A 235 6.76 16.61 -6.75
C GLU A 235 6.06 15.54 -5.91
N GLU A 236 6.58 14.31 -5.97
CA GLU A 236 6.12 13.17 -5.18
C GLU A 236 7.30 12.50 -4.45
N PRO A 237 7.07 11.89 -3.29
CA PRO A 237 8.10 11.14 -2.58
C PRO A 237 8.71 10.02 -3.43
N MET A 238 10.02 9.90 -3.44
CA MET A 238 10.69 8.81 -4.13
C MET A 238 10.57 7.52 -3.32
N VAL A 239 10.14 6.45 -3.99
CA VAL A 239 9.87 5.12 -3.41
C VAL A 239 10.89 4.13 -3.94
N LEU A 240 11.71 3.54 -3.07
CA LEU A 240 12.79 2.62 -3.39
C LEU A 240 12.54 1.26 -2.73
N PRO A 241 12.09 0.26 -3.49
CA PRO A 241 11.90 -1.09 -2.96
C PRO A 241 13.25 -1.82 -2.85
N VAL A 242 13.37 -2.68 -1.83
CA VAL A 242 14.50 -3.58 -1.64
C VAL A 242 14.03 -4.90 -1.06
N THR A 243 14.54 -6.01 -1.61
CA THR A 243 14.30 -7.36 -1.09
C THR A 243 15.36 -7.70 -0.07
N LEU A 244 14.96 -8.04 1.14
CA LEU A 244 15.86 -8.40 2.21
C LEU A 244 16.50 -9.76 1.94
N THR A 245 17.78 -9.88 2.29
CA THR A 245 18.52 -11.15 2.26
C THR A 245 19.17 -11.32 3.63
N VAL A 246 18.59 -12.20 4.44
CA VAL A 246 18.97 -12.31 5.84
C VAL A 246 19.30 -13.78 6.18
N PRO A 247 20.49 -14.07 6.70
CA PRO A 247 20.83 -15.41 7.18
C PRO A 247 20.11 -15.69 8.52
N TYR A 248 19.73 -16.96 8.75
CA TYR A 248 19.08 -17.43 9.97
C TYR A 248 19.43 -18.89 10.25
N PRO A 249 19.42 -19.33 11.56
CA PRO A 249 19.64 -20.71 11.91
C PRO A 249 18.52 -21.60 11.37
N PRO A 250 18.73 -22.93 11.26
CA PRO A 250 17.71 -23.84 10.77
C PRO A 250 16.43 -23.78 11.59
N GLU A 251 15.30 -23.55 10.93
CA GLU A 251 13.95 -23.76 11.45
C GLU A 251 13.49 -25.13 10.96
N VAL A 252 13.20 -26.04 11.91
CA VAL A 252 12.96 -27.45 11.63
C VAL A 252 11.54 -27.83 12.02
N SER A 253 10.89 -28.66 11.22
CA SER A 253 9.64 -29.34 11.55
C SER A 253 9.68 -30.78 11.05
N ILE A 254 8.87 -31.66 11.62
CA ILE A 254 8.79 -33.06 11.21
C ILE A 254 7.40 -33.30 10.64
N SER A 255 7.33 -33.89 9.44
CA SER A 255 6.11 -34.30 8.78
C SER A 255 6.10 -35.77 8.42
N GLY A 256 4.96 -36.29 7.88
CA GLY A 256 4.82 -37.69 7.46
C GLY A 256 4.10 -38.60 8.44
N TYR A 257 3.88 -38.18 9.69
CA TYR A 257 3.05 -38.92 10.65
C TYR A 257 1.57 -38.57 10.45
N ASP A 258 0.77 -39.63 10.21
CA ASP A 258 -0.66 -39.53 9.87
C ASP A 258 -1.61 -39.98 10.98
N ASP A 259 -1.13 -40.13 12.21
CA ASP A 259 -1.85 -40.66 13.38
C ASP A 259 -2.45 -42.08 13.18
N ASN A 260 -2.04 -42.78 12.13
CA ASN A 260 -2.56 -44.10 11.80
C ASN A 260 -1.45 -45.16 11.65
N TRP A 261 -0.42 -45.09 12.50
CA TRP A 261 0.65 -46.06 12.56
C TRP A 261 0.25 -47.22 13.46
N TYR A 262 0.32 -48.44 12.90
CA TYR A 262 -0.05 -49.68 13.61
C TYR A 262 1.06 -50.71 13.48
N LEU A 263 1.09 -51.65 14.42
CA LEU A 263 2.07 -52.73 14.42
C LEU A 263 2.04 -53.52 13.10
N GLY A 264 3.23 -53.71 12.50
CA GLY A 264 3.38 -54.39 11.23
C GLY A 264 3.15 -53.52 9.97
N ARG A 265 2.83 -52.25 10.11
CA ARG A 265 2.83 -51.32 8.96
C ARG A 265 4.24 -51.27 8.37
N SER A 266 4.36 -51.45 7.06
CA SER A 266 5.61 -51.32 6.32
C SER A 266 5.77 -49.94 5.69
N GLU A 267 7.02 -49.54 5.46
CA GLU A 267 7.42 -48.34 4.70
C GLU A 267 6.78 -47.02 5.19
N ALA A 268 6.84 -46.80 6.50
CA ALA A 268 6.50 -45.54 7.07
C ALA A 268 7.70 -44.54 7.00
N THR A 269 7.45 -43.26 6.72
CA THR A 269 8.52 -42.29 6.55
C THR A 269 8.19 -41.02 7.34
N LEU A 270 9.18 -40.49 8.06
CA LEU A 270 9.15 -39.12 8.60
C LEU A 270 10.08 -38.25 7.76
N ASN A 271 9.67 -37.03 7.49
CA ASN A 271 10.47 -36.04 6.79
C ASN A 271 10.84 -34.91 7.75
N CYS A 272 12.10 -34.52 7.72
CA CYS A 272 12.59 -33.34 8.40
C CYS A 272 12.49 -32.15 7.42
N ASP A 273 11.49 -31.29 7.61
CA ASP A 273 11.25 -30.13 6.78
C ASP A 273 12.05 -28.96 7.35
N ILE A 274 12.88 -28.34 6.50
CA ILE A 274 13.91 -27.40 6.92
C ILE A 274 13.79 -26.08 6.16
N ARG A 275 13.91 -25.00 6.89
CA ARG A 275 14.21 -23.69 6.33
C ARG A 275 15.51 -23.20 6.95
N SER A 276 16.51 -22.91 6.12
CA SER A 276 17.84 -22.56 6.60
C SER A 276 18.54 -21.63 5.61
N LYS A 277 19.26 -20.66 6.12
CA LYS A 277 20.13 -19.79 5.33
C LYS A 277 21.36 -19.39 6.17
N PRO A 278 22.58 -19.80 5.82
CA PRO A 278 22.94 -20.65 4.68
C PRO A 278 22.39 -22.08 4.77
N GLU A 279 22.62 -22.84 3.70
CA GLU A 279 22.23 -24.26 3.63
C GLU A 279 22.78 -25.07 4.80
N PRO A 280 22.08 -26.12 5.23
CA PRO A 280 22.51 -26.99 6.31
C PRO A 280 23.84 -27.69 5.99
N THR A 281 24.67 -27.80 7.01
CA THR A 281 25.96 -28.53 6.97
C THR A 281 25.87 -29.93 7.57
N GLY A 282 24.81 -30.26 8.31
CA GLY A 282 24.64 -31.55 8.93
C GLY A 282 23.20 -31.82 9.33
N TYR A 283 22.81 -33.10 9.27
CA TYR A 283 21.53 -33.64 9.68
C TYR A 283 21.75 -34.77 10.68
N ASN A 284 20.92 -34.87 11.69
CA ASN A 284 20.97 -35.94 12.64
C ASN A 284 19.58 -36.32 13.15
N TRP A 285 19.28 -37.61 13.09
CA TRP A 285 18.08 -38.19 13.68
C TRP A 285 18.39 -38.96 14.93
N SER A 286 17.60 -38.78 15.96
CA SER A 286 17.70 -39.47 17.26
C SER A 286 16.31 -39.62 17.86
N THR A 287 16.26 -40.20 19.07
CA THR A 287 15.05 -40.18 19.92
C THR A 287 15.34 -39.44 21.20
N THR A 288 14.33 -38.99 21.89
CA THR A 288 14.50 -38.40 23.24
C THR A 288 15.05 -39.38 24.30
N MET A 289 14.96 -40.69 23.99
CA MET A 289 15.45 -41.76 24.87
C MET A 289 16.86 -42.26 24.48
N GLY A 290 17.41 -41.77 23.36
CA GLY A 290 18.73 -42.18 22.88
C GLY A 290 18.80 -42.42 21.37
N PRO A 291 19.57 -43.44 20.91
CA PRO A 291 19.73 -43.69 19.47
C PRO A 291 18.43 -44.17 18.80
N LEU A 292 18.44 -44.18 17.48
CA LEU A 292 17.30 -44.67 16.68
C LEU A 292 17.02 -46.16 16.93
N PRO A 293 15.74 -46.58 16.91
CA PRO A 293 15.37 -48.01 16.89
C PRO A 293 15.95 -48.71 15.66
N PRO A 294 16.25 -50.04 15.76
CA PRO A 294 16.83 -50.80 14.64
C PRO A 294 15.99 -50.85 13.38
N SER A 295 14.67 -50.71 13.50
CA SER A 295 13.71 -50.65 12.40
C SER A 295 13.68 -49.30 11.67
N ALA A 296 14.37 -48.27 12.20
CA ALA A 296 14.42 -46.91 11.65
C ALA A 296 15.82 -46.59 11.10
N VAL A 297 15.87 -46.14 9.84
CA VAL A 297 17.12 -45.78 9.14
C VAL A 297 17.05 -44.35 8.69
N ALA A 298 18.01 -43.53 9.16
CA ALA A 298 18.14 -42.12 8.75
C ALA A 298 18.81 -42.03 7.38
N GLN A 299 18.21 -41.24 6.50
CA GLN A 299 18.73 -40.88 5.18
C GLN A 299 18.60 -39.36 5.02
N ASP A 300 19.64 -38.63 5.39
CA ASP A 300 19.66 -37.15 5.40
C ASP A 300 18.41 -36.54 6.08
N THR A 301 17.51 -35.97 5.29
CA THR A 301 16.27 -35.34 5.79
C THR A 301 15.13 -36.33 6.02
N GLN A 302 15.31 -37.62 5.68
CA GLN A 302 14.25 -38.63 5.81
C GLN A 302 14.63 -39.67 6.84
N LEU A 303 13.65 -40.11 7.62
CA LEU A 303 13.75 -41.27 8.48
C LEU A 303 12.80 -42.34 7.94
N LEU A 304 13.39 -43.40 7.36
CA LEU A 304 12.65 -44.54 6.85
C LEU A 304 12.46 -45.59 7.94
N ILE A 305 11.22 -46.00 8.15
CA ILE A 305 10.85 -47.06 9.10
C ILE A 305 10.38 -48.27 8.30
N HIS A 306 11.22 -49.28 8.24
CA HIS A 306 10.94 -50.49 7.46
C HIS A 306 9.71 -51.24 7.93
N THR A 307 9.57 -51.35 9.25
CA THR A 307 8.41 -52.00 9.88
C THR A 307 8.13 -51.32 11.18
N VAL A 308 6.88 -50.92 11.40
CA VAL A 308 6.44 -50.29 12.65
C VAL A 308 6.30 -51.39 13.70
N ASP A 309 7.17 -51.36 14.69
CA ASP A 309 7.16 -52.21 15.89
C ASP A 309 6.93 -51.38 17.16
N GLU A 310 6.94 -52.00 18.33
CA GLU A 310 6.72 -51.33 19.62
C GLU A 310 7.80 -50.26 19.95
N SER A 311 9.02 -50.41 19.41
CA SER A 311 10.13 -49.49 19.64
C SER A 311 9.93 -48.16 18.91
N ILE A 312 9.05 -48.12 17.89
CA ILE A 312 8.67 -46.90 17.15
C ILE A 312 7.72 -46.02 17.97
N ASN A 313 7.11 -46.53 19.02
CA ASN A 313 6.26 -45.75 19.93
C ASN A 313 7.12 -44.85 20.84
N THR A 314 7.75 -43.86 20.24
CA THR A 314 8.73 -42.97 20.88
C THR A 314 8.63 -41.55 20.28
N THR A 315 9.38 -40.60 20.87
CA THR A 315 9.53 -39.25 20.33
C THR A 315 10.81 -39.19 19.52
N PHE A 316 10.66 -38.95 18.21
CA PHE A 316 11.75 -38.74 17.29
C PHE A 316 12.20 -37.26 17.30
N VAL A 317 13.51 -37.04 17.18
CA VAL A 317 14.13 -35.73 17.15
C VAL A 317 14.92 -35.60 15.86
N CYS A 318 14.61 -34.59 15.04
CA CYS A 318 15.45 -34.16 13.93
C CYS A 318 16.25 -32.93 14.35
N SER A 319 17.58 -32.99 14.24
CA SER A 319 18.50 -31.90 14.52
C SER A 319 19.22 -31.51 13.23
N VAL A 320 19.24 -30.23 12.91
CA VAL A 320 19.84 -29.69 11.69
C VAL A 320 20.77 -28.55 12.05
N THR A 321 21.98 -28.54 11.51
CA THR A 321 23.02 -27.54 11.82
C THR A 321 23.42 -26.77 10.57
N ASN A 322 23.55 -25.45 10.67
CA ASN A 322 24.22 -24.61 9.70
C ASN A 322 25.32 -23.77 10.37
N ALA A 323 25.94 -22.84 9.64
CA ALA A 323 27.00 -21.97 10.15
C ALA A 323 26.56 -21.06 11.32
N LEU A 324 25.26 -20.85 11.53
CA LEU A 324 24.70 -19.96 12.55
C LEU A 324 24.23 -20.69 13.80
N GLY A 325 24.00 -22.00 13.73
CA GLY A 325 23.54 -22.77 14.87
C GLY A 325 22.81 -24.04 14.48
N THR A 326 22.17 -24.65 15.49
CA THR A 326 21.41 -25.90 15.35
C THR A 326 19.95 -25.65 15.67
N GLY A 327 19.07 -26.06 14.74
CA GLY A 327 17.63 -26.16 14.94
C GLY A 327 17.21 -27.59 15.23
N GLN A 328 16.14 -27.80 16.00
CA GLN A 328 15.61 -29.11 16.37
C GLN A 328 14.09 -29.12 16.33
N ALA A 329 13.54 -30.26 15.94
CA ALA A 329 12.11 -30.54 16.05
C ALA A 329 11.89 -31.93 16.67
N GLU A 330 10.80 -32.05 17.42
CA GLU A 330 10.39 -33.30 18.06
C GLU A 330 9.01 -33.71 17.57
N LEU A 331 8.82 -35.02 17.35
CA LEU A 331 7.54 -35.59 17.00
C LEU A 331 7.32 -36.90 17.75
N THR A 332 6.26 -36.97 18.54
CA THR A 332 5.85 -38.19 19.22
C THR A 332 5.00 -39.05 18.31
N VAL A 333 5.49 -40.24 18.01
CA VAL A 333 4.76 -41.26 17.25
C VAL A 333 4.07 -42.19 18.24
N LEU A 334 2.76 -42.38 18.05
CA LEU A 334 1.95 -43.34 18.83
C LEU A 334 1.58 -44.51 17.91
N VAL A 335 2.08 -45.68 18.26
CA VAL A 335 1.78 -46.93 17.55
C VAL A 335 0.51 -47.55 18.10
N ARG A 336 -0.46 -47.78 17.26
CA ARG A 336 -1.73 -48.45 17.60
C ARG A 336 -1.58 -49.94 17.45
N GLY A 337 -2.33 -50.72 18.22
CA GLY A 337 -2.49 -52.15 17.94
C GLY A 337 -3.04 -52.37 16.52
N LEU A 338 -2.91 -53.59 16.02
CA LEU A 338 -3.41 -53.97 14.68
C LEU A 338 -4.75 -53.31 14.35
N PRO A 339 -4.96 -52.78 13.16
CA PRO A 339 -6.24 -52.22 12.75
C PRO A 339 -7.31 -53.25 13.04
N ARG A 340 -8.27 -52.96 13.90
CA ARG A 340 -9.47 -53.78 13.97
C ARG A 340 -10.00 -53.83 12.56
N GLU A 341 -9.95 -55.01 11.93
CA GLU A 341 -10.66 -55.25 10.66
C GLU A 341 -12.07 -54.68 10.91
N LYS A 342 -12.46 -53.72 10.09
CA LYS A 342 -13.86 -53.27 10.08
C LYS A 342 -14.65 -54.53 9.83
N PRO A 343 -15.56 -54.96 10.73
CA PRO A 343 -16.34 -56.16 10.50
C PRO A 343 -16.98 -55.99 9.13
N TYR A 344 -16.56 -56.87 8.20
CA TYR A 344 -17.12 -56.92 6.86
C TYR A 344 -18.63 -57.02 7.04
N PRO A 345 -19.45 -56.12 6.51
CA PRO A 345 -20.88 -56.18 6.70
C PRO A 345 -21.31 -57.57 6.28
N SER A 346 -21.72 -58.38 7.28
CA SER A 346 -22.09 -59.79 7.08
C SER A 346 -23.07 -59.84 5.91
N SER A 347 -22.97 -60.86 5.08
CA SER A 347 -23.82 -61.08 3.91
C SER A 347 -25.33 -60.91 4.18
N SER A 348 -25.75 -60.96 5.43
CA SER A 348 -27.09 -60.69 5.92
C SER A 348 -27.61 -59.30 5.57
N SER A 349 -26.75 -58.26 5.61
CA SER A 349 -27.19 -56.87 5.31
C SER A 349 -27.56 -56.69 3.83
N LYS A 350 -26.87 -57.39 2.94
CA LYS A 350 -27.20 -57.35 1.50
C LYS A 350 -28.52 -58.10 1.19
N VAL A 351 -28.78 -59.17 1.89
CA VAL A 351 -30.05 -59.91 1.77
C VAL A 351 -31.23 -59.05 2.30
N ILE A 352 -31.05 -58.38 3.41
CA ILE A 352 -32.09 -57.48 3.96
C ILE A 352 -32.38 -56.31 3.01
N ILE A 353 -31.34 -55.69 2.43
CA ILE A 353 -31.51 -54.58 1.49
C ILE A 353 -32.20 -55.07 0.22
N ILE A 354 -31.81 -56.22 -0.32
CA ILE A 354 -32.45 -56.80 -1.50
C ILE A 354 -33.90 -57.15 -1.22
N SER A 355 -34.23 -57.74 -0.06
CA SER A 355 -35.63 -58.11 0.30
C SER A 355 -36.49 -56.84 0.50
N VAL A 356 -35.97 -55.77 1.07
CA VAL A 356 -36.70 -54.48 1.20
C VAL A 356 -36.93 -53.86 -0.17
N VAL A 357 -35.97 -53.85 -1.05
CA VAL A 357 -36.11 -53.34 -2.44
C VAL A 357 -37.16 -54.13 -3.22
N VAL A 358 -37.11 -55.47 -3.14
CA VAL A 358 -38.12 -56.34 -3.79
C VAL A 358 -39.51 -56.06 -3.24
N LEU A 359 -39.65 -55.90 -1.93
CA LEU A 359 -40.95 -55.58 -1.29
C LEU A 359 -41.49 -54.21 -1.77
N LEU A 360 -40.64 -53.21 -1.87
CA LEU A 360 -41.06 -51.90 -2.36
C LEU A 360 -41.45 -51.91 -3.83
N LEU A 361 -40.78 -52.70 -4.66
CA LEU A 361 -41.13 -52.89 -6.06
C LEU A 361 -42.47 -53.61 -6.22
N LEU A 362 -42.77 -54.61 -5.37
CA LEU A 362 -44.05 -55.32 -5.35
C LEU A 362 -45.21 -54.37 -4.93
N LEU A 363 -44.98 -53.54 -3.94
CA LEU A 363 -45.95 -52.51 -3.50
C LEU A 363 -46.22 -51.48 -4.62
N LEU A 364 -45.20 -51.04 -5.32
CA LEU A 364 -45.33 -50.17 -6.49
C LEU A 364 -46.16 -50.83 -7.61
N LEU A 365 -45.88 -52.10 -7.94
CA LEU A 365 -46.64 -52.84 -8.93
C LEU A 365 -48.12 -52.99 -8.53
N LEU A 366 -48.38 -53.33 -7.28
CA LEU A 366 -49.75 -53.39 -6.75
C LEU A 366 -50.45 -52.05 -6.82
N GLY A 367 -49.75 -50.97 -6.51
CA GLY A 367 -50.26 -49.56 -6.63
C GLY A 367 -50.61 -49.22 -8.08
N ILE A 368 -49.75 -49.59 -9.04
CA ILE A 368 -50.00 -49.39 -10.48
C ILE A 368 -51.21 -50.20 -10.95
N LEU A 369 -51.30 -51.48 -10.55
CA LEU A 369 -52.42 -52.32 -10.87
C LEU A 369 -53.74 -51.78 -10.28
N ALA A 370 -53.71 -51.30 -9.05
CA ALA A 370 -54.87 -50.63 -8.41
C ALA A 370 -55.29 -49.36 -9.14
N CYS A 371 -54.34 -48.56 -9.60
CA CYS A 371 -54.59 -47.36 -10.41
C CYS A 371 -55.18 -47.72 -11.77
N ILE A 372 -54.66 -48.77 -12.45
CA ILE A 372 -55.20 -49.23 -13.71
C ILE A 372 -56.62 -49.78 -13.54
N TRP A 373 -56.88 -50.52 -12.45
CA TRP A 373 -58.23 -51.02 -12.13
C TRP A 373 -59.22 -49.90 -11.81
N ARG A 374 -58.79 -48.90 -11.08
CA ARG A 374 -59.55 -47.67 -10.75
C ARG A 374 -59.81 -46.85 -12.02
N SER A 375 -58.85 -46.73 -12.92
CA SER A 375 -58.96 -46.02 -14.20
C SER A 375 -59.93 -46.77 -15.17
N ARG A 376 -59.97 -48.09 -15.14
CA ARG A 376 -60.92 -48.90 -15.93
C ARG A 376 -62.35 -48.80 -15.37
N ARG A 377 -62.52 -48.59 -14.08
CA ARG A 377 -63.85 -48.41 -13.42
C ARG A 377 -64.42 -47.02 -13.63
N SER A 378 -63.59 -46.01 -13.92
CA SER A 378 -63.99 -44.61 -14.12
C SER A 378 -64.42 -44.27 -15.56
N ARG A 379 -64.33 -45.20 -16.50
CA ARG A 379 -64.75 -44.99 -17.92
C ARG A 379 -66.25 -45.25 -18.18
N ARG A 380 -67.11 -45.16 -17.18
CA ARG A 380 -68.58 -45.16 -17.38
C ARG A 380 -69.17 -43.95 -16.69
N ASN A 381 -68.96 -42.76 -17.22
CA ASN A 381 -69.91 -41.68 -17.37
C ASN A 381 -69.26 -40.43 -17.94
N PRO A 382 -69.86 -39.89 -19.01
CA PRO A 382 -69.36 -38.63 -19.58
C PRO A 382 -70.21 -37.49 -19.08
N GLN A 383 -69.65 -36.42 -18.59
CA GLN A 383 -70.08 -35.06 -18.90
C GLN A 383 -69.31 -33.96 -18.16
N ARG A 384 -68.87 -33.01 -19.01
CA ARG A 384 -68.67 -31.57 -18.81
C ARG A 384 -67.40 -31.09 -18.06
N SER A 385 -66.51 -30.49 -18.89
CA SER A 385 -65.52 -29.48 -18.50
C SER A 385 -66.17 -28.27 -17.79
N PRO A 386 -65.41 -27.52 -17.01
CA PRO A 386 -64.53 -26.50 -17.56
C PRO A 386 -63.13 -26.39 -16.90
N ALA A 387 -62.27 -25.70 -17.62
CA ALA A 387 -60.89 -25.40 -17.31
C ALA A 387 -60.65 -24.69 -15.98
N ASN A 388 -59.61 -25.11 -15.27
CA ASN A 388 -58.83 -24.21 -14.40
C ASN A 388 -57.48 -24.84 -14.08
N GLY A 389 -56.44 -24.06 -14.22
CA GLY A 389 -55.06 -24.45 -14.10
C GLY A 389 -54.67 -25.02 -12.74
N VAL A 390 -53.93 -26.11 -12.77
CA VAL A 390 -53.43 -26.74 -11.56
C VAL A 390 -51.99 -26.32 -11.37
N SER A 391 -51.76 -25.53 -10.29
CA SER A 391 -50.44 -25.31 -9.75
C SER A 391 -50.00 -26.53 -8.95
N VAL A 392 -48.90 -27.19 -9.38
CA VAL A 392 -48.31 -28.25 -8.59
C VAL A 392 -47.33 -27.66 -7.61
N VAL A 393 -47.68 -27.70 -6.34
CA VAL A 393 -46.76 -27.39 -5.22
C VAL A 393 -46.12 -28.71 -4.80
N VAL A 394 -44.80 -28.78 -4.96
CA VAL A 394 -44.01 -29.90 -4.42
C VAL A 394 -43.42 -29.45 -3.09
N GLU A 395 -43.97 -29.97 -2.02
CA GLU A 395 -43.46 -29.72 -0.64
C GLU A 395 -42.47 -30.84 -0.27
N LEU A 396 -41.19 -30.51 -0.18
CA LEU A 396 -40.15 -31.41 0.33
C LEU A 396 -39.93 -31.13 1.82
N ARG A 397 -40.54 -31.98 2.67
CA ARG A 397 -40.20 -31.99 4.11
C ARG A 397 -38.97 -32.87 4.33
N ARG A 398 -37.90 -32.26 4.85
CA ARG A 398 -36.81 -32.98 5.53
C ARG A 398 -37.01 -32.84 7.06
N VAL A 399 -37.04 -33.95 7.71
CA VAL A 399 -37.01 -34.07 9.16
C VAL A 399 -35.64 -33.64 9.64
N TRP A 400 -35.57 -32.61 10.45
CA TRP A 400 -34.52 -31.94 11.22
C TRP A 400 -34.35 -30.49 10.79
N GLY A 401 -34.96 -29.58 11.51
CA GLY A 401 -34.63 -28.17 11.55
C GLY A 401 -35.32 -27.30 10.48
N GLU A 402 -36.30 -26.56 10.89
CA GLU A 402 -37.04 -25.59 10.09
C GLU A 402 -36.11 -24.48 9.54
N VAL A 403 -35.97 -24.39 8.21
CA VAL A 403 -35.49 -23.19 7.53
C VAL A 403 -36.41 -22.89 6.36
N LYS A 404 -37.21 -21.85 6.48
CA LYS A 404 -38.07 -21.33 5.41
C LYS A 404 -37.23 -20.62 4.35
N HIS A 405 -37.19 -21.16 3.14
CA HIS A 405 -36.70 -20.44 1.98
C HIS A 405 -37.86 -19.97 1.10
N ARG A 406 -37.89 -18.67 0.85
CA ARG A 406 -38.78 -18.03 -0.13
C ARG A 406 -38.14 -18.18 -1.51
N LEU A 407 -38.77 -18.86 -2.43
CA LEU A 407 -38.40 -18.91 -3.83
C LEU A 407 -38.91 -17.66 -4.56
N ILE A 408 -37.98 -17.02 -5.29
CA ILE A 408 -38.28 -15.88 -6.16
C ILE A 408 -38.63 -16.45 -7.54
N THR A 409 -39.81 -16.09 -8.05
CA THR A 409 -40.25 -16.42 -9.42
C THR A 409 -39.54 -15.51 -10.41
N VAL A 410 -38.84 -16.08 -11.40
CA VAL A 410 -38.27 -15.38 -12.54
C VAL A 410 -39.29 -15.39 -13.68
N GLY A 411 -39.80 -14.22 -14.00
CA GLY A 411 -40.69 -14.03 -15.15
C GLY A 411 -39.90 -13.93 -16.45
N SER A 412 -40.43 -14.56 -17.48
CA SER A 412 -39.91 -14.53 -18.85
C SER A 412 -40.04 -13.14 -19.50
N PRO A 413 -39.05 -12.64 -20.24
CA PRO A 413 -39.17 -11.35 -20.92
C PRO A 413 -39.82 -11.50 -22.28
N LYS A 414 -40.73 -10.54 -22.59
CA LYS A 414 -41.21 -10.26 -23.92
C LYS A 414 -40.20 -9.46 -24.73
N GLU A 415 -40.04 -9.82 -25.96
CA GLU A 415 -39.19 -9.20 -26.97
C GLU A 415 -39.57 -7.75 -27.31
N GLY A 416 -38.55 -6.91 -27.58
CA GLY A 416 -38.63 -5.64 -28.31
C GLY A 416 -37.25 -4.98 -28.35
N PRO A 417 -36.85 -4.26 -29.41
CA PRO A 417 -35.51 -4.33 -29.98
C PRO A 417 -34.56 -3.18 -29.59
N SER A 418 -33.23 -3.54 -29.69
CA SER A 418 -32.10 -2.65 -30.01
C SER A 418 -31.64 -1.59 -29.00
N ALA A 419 -30.46 -1.83 -28.40
CA ALA A 419 -29.24 -1.00 -28.52
C ALA A 419 -28.18 -1.42 -27.50
N SER A 420 -26.97 -1.57 -28.00
CA SER A 420 -25.62 -1.60 -27.39
C SER A 420 -25.52 -1.26 -25.89
N GLY A 421 -24.88 -2.16 -25.09
CA GLY A 421 -24.40 -1.84 -23.76
C GLY A 421 -24.00 -3.08 -22.97
N GLN A 422 -22.75 -3.11 -22.54
CA GLN A 422 -22.10 -4.11 -21.72
C GLN A 422 -22.89 -4.45 -20.44
N PRO A 423 -22.83 -5.71 -19.95
CA PRO A 423 -23.45 -6.08 -18.67
C PRO A 423 -22.54 -5.70 -17.49
N GLN A 424 -23.03 -4.80 -16.65
CA GLN A 424 -22.48 -4.56 -15.31
C GLN A 424 -23.21 -5.45 -14.31
N CYS A 425 -22.46 -6.28 -13.58
CA CYS A 425 -22.95 -6.98 -12.41
C CYS A 425 -22.95 -6.06 -11.19
N LEU A 426 -24.11 -5.69 -10.71
CA LEU A 426 -24.31 -4.96 -9.45
C LEU A 426 -24.57 -5.95 -8.31
N ILE A 427 -23.60 -6.05 -7.38
CA ILE A 427 -23.77 -6.78 -6.11
C ILE A 427 -24.15 -5.75 -5.05
N LYS A 428 -25.35 -5.86 -4.50
CA LYS A 428 -25.81 -5.07 -3.35
C LYS A 428 -25.61 -5.88 -2.07
N SER A 429 -24.67 -5.43 -1.24
CA SER A 429 -24.40 -5.97 0.10
C SER A 429 -25.39 -5.39 1.10
N GLN A 430 -26.03 -6.23 1.93
CA GLN A 430 -26.61 -5.83 3.22
C GLN A 430 -25.94 -6.59 4.35
N HIS A 431 -25.54 -5.82 5.36
CA HIS A 431 -24.87 -6.23 6.60
C HIS A 431 -25.73 -7.12 7.50
N GLY A 432 -25.03 -8.05 8.17
CA GLY A 432 -25.48 -8.55 9.47
C GLY A 432 -25.03 -9.98 9.82
N LEU A 433 -24.07 -10.07 10.75
CA LEU A 433 -23.78 -11.16 11.70
C LEU A 433 -22.99 -12.40 11.25
N ARG A 434 -21.75 -12.41 11.75
CA ARG A 434 -20.86 -13.50 12.25
C ARG A 434 -21.14 -14.95 11.86
N GLY A 435 -20.12 -15.57 11.27
CA GLY A 435 -19.81 -16.99 11.47
C GLY A 435 -19.65 -17.79 10.17
N HIS A 436 -18.41 -18.21 9.90
CA HIS A 436 -17.98 -19.27 8.99
C HIS A 436 -18.26 -19.12 7.49
N VAL A 437 -17.19 -18.72 6.80
CA VAL A 437 -17.07 -18.69 5.34
C VAL A 437 -16.90 -20.11 4.81
N LEU A 438 -17.88 -20.59 4.06
CA LEU A 438 -17.71 -21.75 3.15
C LEU A 438 -17.52 -21.19 1.74
N ALA A 439 -16.32 -21.35 1.19
CA ALA A 439 -16.00 -20.96 -0.17
C ALA A 439 -16.61 -21.96 -1.16
N LEU A 440 -17.57 -21.51 -1.98
CA LEU A 440 -18.06 -22.23 -3.14
C LEU A 440 -17.38 -21.68 -4.39
N PHE A 441 -16.51 -22.48 -4.99
CA PHE A 441 -15.93 -22.24 -6.31
C PHE A 441 -16.98 -22.50 -7.39
N PHE A 442 -17.38 -21.46 -8.12
CA PHE A 442 -18.02 -21.62 -9.44
C PHE A 442 -16.95 -21.47 -10.52
N ARG A 443 -16.70 -22.58 -11.26
CA ARG A 443 -15.98 -22.52 -12.53
C ARG A 443 -16.96 -22.07 -13.63
N CYS A 444 -16.70 -20.93 -14.25
CA CYS A 444 -17.23 -20.61 -15.56
C CYS A 444 -16.41 -21.37 -16.62
N LEU A 445 -17.08 -22.21 -17.40
CA LEU A 445 -16.51 -22.82 -18.61
C LEU A 445 -16.46 -21.75 -19.72
N GLU A 446 -15.25 -21.39 -20.10
CA GLU A 446 -14.96 -20.57 -21.28
C GLU A 446 -14.79 -21.50 -22.48
N GLN A 447 -15.74 -21.44 -23.43
CA GLN A 447 -15.61 -22.13 -24.72
C GLN A 447 -14.62 -21.34 -25.60
N GLN A 448 -13.53 -21.99 -25.97
CA GLN A 448 -12.57 -21.52 -26.97
C GLN A 448 -13.17 -21.63 -28.39
N LEU A 449 -13.19 -20.47 -29.08
CA LEU A 449 -13.33 -20.42 -30.55
C LEU A 449 -11.95 -20.25 -31.19
N PRO A 450 -11.69 -20.82 -32.37
CA PRO A 450 -10.36 -20.90 -32.94
C PRO A 450 -9.91 -19.58 -33.61
N THR A 451 -8.65 -19.25 -33.46
CA THR A 451 -7.95 -18.14 -34.11
C THR A 451 -7.64 -18.45 -35.58
N PRO A 452 -7.76 -17.47 -36.51
CA PRO A 452 -7.24 -17.60 -37.87
C PRO A 452 -5.74 -17.26 -37.95
N PRO A 453 -5.04 -17.72 -39.01
CA PRO A 453 -3.58 -17.75 -39.04
C PRO A 453 -2.94 -16.38 -39.40
N ALA A 454 -1.74 -16.17 -38.82
CA ALA A 454 -0.89 -15.03 -39.07
C ALA A 454 -0.34 -15.01 -40.51
N ARG A 455 -0.49 -13.87 -41.19
CA ARG A 455 0.29 -13.52 -42.42
C ARG A 455 1.66 -12.96 -42.01
N ARG A 456 2.71 -13.66 -42.48
CA ARG A 456 4.05 -13.10 -42.68
C ARG A 456 3.98 -11.96 -43.69
N ASN A 457 4.61 -10.85 -43.40
CA ASN A 457 5.32 -10.06 -44.41
C ASN A 457 6.58 -9.47 -43.80
N SER A 458 7.63 -9.80 -44.48
CA SER A 458 8.99 -9.29 -44.49
C SER A 458 9.04 -7.79 -44.86
N LEU A 459 9.72 -7.00 -44.10
CA LEU A 459 10.90 -6.18 -44.49
C LEU A 459 11.41 -5.48 -43.24
#